data_d2894456b79b5bcef7ae8098d7e0daa2
#
_entry.id   d2894456b79b5bcef7ae8098d7e0daa2
#
_cell.length_a   1.000
_cell.length_b   1.000
_cell.length_c   1.000
_cell.angle_alpha   90.00
_cell.angle_beta   90.00
_cell.angle_gamma   90.00
#
_symmetry.space_group_name_H-M   'P 1'
#
loop_
_entity.id
_entity.type
_entity.pdbx_description
1 polymer ?
#
loop_
_entity_poly.entity_id
_entity_poly.type
_entity_poly.pdbx_seq_one_letter_code
_entity_poly.pdbx_strand_id
1 'polypeptide(L)'
;KSGEAMVAHIKKYYGTQKIDYLINSHPDGDHVSGLIYVLENMDVGEVWIHQPWKYSDEILDLFHDGRMTANSLSERMKEKLRMAHCVYELAEEKSIPIYEPYAGAQIGPFTVLSPDKEWYINTLVPDFSKTPTKAKLVIEKFVDSLESFAETVKNILREAWNEENLPNNVETSAENDSSVILYADILNKGILLTGDSGVKALTKAAEYAENHGLQIQEYIRFAQVTHHGSPRNV
;
A
#
# COMPACT_ATOMS: atom_id res chain seq x y z
N LYS A 1 20.59 -3.22 -4.20
CA LYS A 1 21.20 -1.93 -3.75
C LYS A 1 20.36 -1.24 -2.67
N SER A 2 19.05 -1.05 -2.83
CA SER A 2 18.20 -0.36 -1.82
C SER A 2 18.10 -1.14 -0.51
N GLY A 3 17.79 -2.43 -0.54
CA GLY A 3 17.74 -3.29 0.65
C GLY A 3 19.10 -3.38 1.38
N GLU A 4 20.19 -3.48 0.64
CA GLU A 4 21.54 -3.47 1.21
C GLU A 4 21.84 -2.14 1.93
N ALA A 5 21.48 -1.02 1.30
CA ALA A 5 21.64 0.30 1.91
C ALA A 5 20.80 0.45 3.17
N MET A 6 19.56 -0.05 3.16
CA MET A 6 18.67 -0.04 4.32
C MET A 6 19.25 -0.85 5.49
N VAL A 7 19.69 -2.09 5.24
CA VAL A 7 20.30 -2.95 6.26
C VAL A 7 21.58 -2.30 6.83
N ALA A 8 22.44 -1.75 5.96
CA ALA A 8 23.62 -1.03 6.39
C ALA A 8 23.28 0.19 7.26
N HIS A 9 22.26 0.95 6.89
CA HIS A 9 21.78 2.11 7.64
C HIS A 9 21.28 1.70 9.02
N ILE A 10 20.39 0.68 9.10
CA ILE A 10 19.84 0.21 10.38
C ILE A 10 20.98 -0.26 11.31
N LYS A 11 21.88 -1.10 10.82
CA LYS A 11 23.03 -1.59 11.61
C LYS A 11 23.91 -0.44 12.09
N LYS A 12 24.14 0.56 11.26
CA LYS A 12 25.04 1.69 11.58
C LYS A 12 24.44 2.66 12.59
N TYR A 13 23.18 3.05 12.39
CA TYR A 13 22.57 4.15 13.14
C TYR A 13 21.72 3.69 14.33
N TYR A 14 21.14 2.50 14.26
CA TYR A 14 20.32 1.95 15.34
C TYR A 14 21.03 0.85 16.12
N GLY A 15 22.17 0.34 15.65
CA GLY A 15 22.98 -0.67 16.36
C GLY A 15 22.26 -2.01 16.54
N THR A 16 21.25 -2.30 15.71
CA THR A 16 20.44 -3.52 15.80
C THR A 16 20.46 -4.32 14.50
N GLN A 17 20.17 -5.61 14.61
CA GLN A 17 19.87 -6.50 13.49
C GLN A 17 18.40 -6.92 13.51
N LYS A 18 17.60 -6.40 14.45
CA LYS A 18 16.19 -6.74 14.60
C LYS A 18 15.30 -5.66 13.98
N ILE A 19 14.26 -6.11 13.28
CA ILE A 19 13.15 -5.32 12.74
C ILE A 19 11.87 -5.95 13.28
N ASP A 20 11.04 -5.18 13.95
CA ASP A 20 9.79 -5.70 14.51
C ASP A 20 8.76 -5.94 13.39
N TYR A 21 8.63 -5.02 12.46
CA TYR A 21 7.64 -5.07 11.38
C TYR A 21 8.27 -4.76 10.03
N LEU A 22 8.09 -5.65 9.06
CA LEU A 22 8.46 -5.45 7.67
C LEU A 22 7.18 -5.33 6.85
N ILE A 23 6.93 -4.15 6.28
CA ILE A 23 5.68 -3.84 5.60
C ILE A 23 5.96 -3.63 4.10
N ASN A 24 5.28 -4.40 3.25
CA ASN A 24 5.23 -4.13 1.81
C ASN A 24 4.07 -3.18 1.52
N SER A 25 4.36 -1.98 1.05
CA SER A 25 3.32 -0.99 0.74
C SER A 25 2.44 -1.42 -0.43
N HIS A 26 3.04 -1.84 -1.55
CA HIS A 26 2.37 -2.28 -2.76
C HIS A 26 3.28 -3.19 -3.60
N PRO A 27 2.78 -3.88 -4.64
CA PRO A 27 3.52 -4.97 -5.29
C PRO A 27 4.60 -4.54 -6.28
N ASP A 28 4.86 -3.26 -6.49
CA ASP A 28 5.83 -2.80 -7.48
C ASP A 28 7.27 -3.16 -7.12
N GLY A 29 8.04 -3.54 -8.15
CA GLY A 29 9.34 -4.18 -7.97
C GLY A 29 10.40 -3.32 -7.27
N ASP A 30 10.34 -2.00 -7.40
CA ASP A 30 11.24 -1.06 -6.73
C ASP A 30 10.96 -0.94 -5.22
N HIS A 31 9.74 -1.22 -4.79
CA HIS A 31 9.36 -1.28 -3.38
C HIS A 31 9.63 -2.66 -2.76
N VAL A 32 9.33 -3.73 -3.48
CA VAL A 32 9.40 -5.10 -2.96
C VAL A 32 10.82 -5.68 -2.98
N SER A 33 11.62 -5.38 -4.01
CA SER A 33 12.91 -6.05 -4.22
C SER A 33 13.91 -5.88 -3.06
N GLY A 34 13.83 -4.74 -2.36
CA GLY A 34 14.67 -4.48 -1.19
C GLY A 34 14.31 -5.34 0.02
N LEU A 35 13.05 -5.76 0.15
CA LEU A 35 12.54 -6.51 1.29
C LEU A 35 13.13 -7.93 1.35
N ILE A 36 13.40 -8.55 0.20
CA ILE A 36 14.06 -9.86 0.12
C ILE A 36 15.42 -9.79 0.80
N TYR A 37 16.22 -8.78 0.47
CA TYR A 37 17.53 -8.61 1.09
C TYR A 37 17.43 -8.36 2.61
N VAL A 38 16.42 -7.60 3.04
CA VAL A 38 16.15 -7.37 4.47
C VAL A 38 15.83 -8.68 5.17
N LEU A 39 14.92 -9.50 4.62
CA LEU A 39 14.57 -10.81 5.18
C LEU A 39 15.77 -11.77 5.27
N GLU A 40 16.70 -11.71 4.33
CA GLU A 40 17.89 -12.55 4.34
C GLU A 40 18.95 -12.10 5.39
N ASN A 41 18.99 -10.80 5.74
CA ASN A 41 20.11 -10.20 6.48
C ASN A 41 19.73 -9.57 7.82
N MET A 42 18.43 -9.59 8.19
CA MET A 42 17.91 -9.06 9.44
C MET A 42 17.02 -10.10 10.13
N ASP A 43 16.87 -9.96 11.44
CA ASP A 43 15.91 -10.70 12.25
C ASP A 43 14.58 -9.95 12.23
N VAL A 44 13.61 -10.46 11.49
CA VAL A 44 12.31 -9.82 11.26
C VAL A 44 11.24 -10.48 12.11
N GLY A 45 10.51 -9.70 12.91
CA GLY A 45 9.46 -10.19 13.79
C GLY A 45 8.16 -10.54 13.04
N GLU A 46 7.70 -9.68 12.17
CA GLU A 46 6.46 -9.87 11.40
C GLU A 46 6.61 -9.31 9.98
N VAL A 47 5.96 -9.97 9.02
CA VAL A 47 5.83 -9.51 7.63
C VAL A 47 4.38 -9.15 7.36
N TRP A 48 4.17 -7.93 6.84
CA TRP A 48 2.87 -7.42 6.46
C TRP A 48 2.83 -7.21 4.94
N ILE A 49 2.05 -8.05 4.23
CA ILE A 49 2.01 -8.09 2.76
C ILE A 49 0.66 -8.59 2.27
N HIS A 50 0.08 -7.91 1.28
CA HIS A 50 -1.11 -8.38 0.60
C HIS A 50 -0.85 -9.67 -0.20
N GLN A 51 -1.79 -10.60 -0.17
CA GLN A 51 -1.67 -11.94 -0.75
C GLN A 51 -2.81 -12.23 -1.74
N PRO A 52 -2.92 -11.47 -2.85
CA PRO A 52 -4.09 -11.56 -3.75
C PRO A 52 -4.28 -12.95 -4.36
N TRP A 53 -3.23 -13.75 -4.49
CA TRP A 53 -3.30 -15.13 -4.97
C TRP A 53 -4.11 -16.07 -4.07
N LYS A 54 -4.36 -15.69 -2.81
CA LYS A 54 -5.21 -16.46 -1.88
C LYS A 54 -6.70 -16.26 -2.10
N TYR A 55 -7.10 -15.23 -2.84
CA TYR A 55 -8.49 -14.84 -3.07
C TYR A 55 -8.99 -15.20 -4.47
N SER A 56 -8.25 -16.03 -5.21
CA SER A 56 -8.57 -16.40 -6.59
C SER A 56 -9.96 -17.03 -6.76
N ASP A 57 -10.46 -17.78 -5.77
CA ASP A 57 -11.82 -18.32 -5.79
C ASP A 57 -12.88 -17.22 -5.70
N GLU A 58 -12.65 -16.21 -4.84
CA GLU A 58 -13.59 -15.11 -4.58
C GLU A 58 -13.74 -14.19 -5.79
N ILE A 59 -12.66 -14.00 -6.56
CA ILE A 59 -12.60 -13.03 -7.67
C ILE A 59 -12.63 -13.66 -9.05
N LEU A 60 -12.76 -14.99 -9.14
CA LEU A 60 -12.72 -15.71 -10.43
C LEU A 60 -13.74 -15.16 -11.42
N ASP A 61 -14.95 -14.86 -10.96
CA ASP A 61 -16.03 -14.36 -11.80
C ASP A 61 -15.79 -12.95 -12.35
N LEU A 62 -14.81 -12.20 -11.78
CA LEU A 62 -14.40 -10.89 -12.29
C LEU A 62 -13.49 -11.01 -13.51
N PHE A 63 -12.99 -12.22 -13.80
CA PHE A 63 -12.12 -12.51 -14.96
C PHE A 63 -12.89 -13.15 -16.10
N HIS A 64 -12.64 -12.74 -17.33
CA HIS A 64 -13.46 -13.05 -18.53
C HIS A 64 -13.17 -14.38 -19.20
N ASP A 65 -12.10 -15.06 -18.83
CA ASP A 65 -11.75 -16.31 -19.48
C ASP A 65 -12.54 -17.47 -18.87
N GLY A 66 -13.62 -17.90 -19.53
CA GLY A 66 -14.44 -19.04 -19.09
C GLY A 66 -13.70 -20.38 -19.00
N ARG A 67 -12.40 -20.41 -19.34
CA ARG A 67 -11.50 -21.54 -19.16
C ARG A 67 -10.61 -21.38 -17.94
N MET A 68 -10.63 -20.21 -17.29
CA MET A 68 -9.82 -19.93 -16.10
C MET A 68 -10.41 -20.65 -14.90
N THR A 69 -9.56 -21.33 -14.15
CA THR A 69 -9.90 -21.90 -12.84
C THR A 69 -9.27 -21.05 -11.75
N ALA A 70 -9.79 -21.09 -10.54
CA ALA A 70 -9.22 -20.39 -9.40
C ALA A 70 -7.74 -20.73 -9.19
N ASN A 71 -7.38 -22.02 -9.34
CA ASN A 71 -5.99 -22.45 -9.24
C ASN A 71 -5.11 -21.81 -10.33
N SER A 72 -5.58 -21.78 -11.59
CA SER A 72 -4.82 -21.16 -12.67
C SER A 72 -4.71 -19.64 -12.51
N LEU A 73 -5.72 -18.99 -11.92
CA LEU A 73 -5.69 -17.56 -11.60
C LEU A 73 -4.68 -17.30 -10.48
N SER A 74 -4.69 -18.09 -9.41
CA SER A 74 -3.72 -18.02 -8.31
C SER A 74 -2.28 -18.11 -8.84
N GLU A 75 -1.96 -19.10 -9.64
CA GLU A 75 -0.62 -19.26 -10.20
C GLU A 75 -0.20 -18.10 -11.11
N ARG A 76 -1.12 -17.57 -11.91
CA ARG A 76 -0.86 -16.37 -12.72
C ARG A 76 -0.58 -15.14 -11.86
N MET A 77 -1.29 -14.96 -10.73
CA MET A 77 -1.03 -13.88 -9.80
C MET A 77 0.34 -14.01 -9.14
N LYS A 78 0.70 -15.19 -8.67
CA LYS A 78 2.04 -15.47 -8.10
C LYS A 78 3.15 -15.16 -9.11
N GLU A 79 2.98 -15.56 -10.37
CA GLU A 79 3.95 -15.29 -11.43
C GLU A 79 4.08 -13.78 -11.69
N LYS A 80 2.96 -13.06 -11.79
CA LYS A 80 2.93 -11.64 -12.11
C LYS A 80 3.39 -10.76 -10.96
N LEU A 81 3.08 -11.15 -9.74
CA LEU A 81 3.52 -10.52 -8.51
C LEU A 81 4.72 -11.25 -7.89
N ARG A 82 5.56 -11.83 -8.74
CA ARG A 82 6.61 -12.75 -8.35
C ARG A 82 7.49 -12.22 -7.22
N MET A 83 7.83 -10.93 -7.23
CA MET A 83 8.68 -10.35 -6.18
C MET A 83 7.96 -10.36 -4.83
N ALA A 84 6.68 -9.98 -4.78
CA ALA A 84 5.87 -10.03 -3.57
C ALA A 84 5.67 -11.49 -3.10
N HIS A 85 5.45 -12.41 -4.05
CA HIS A 85 5.35 -13.83 -3.72
C HIS A 85 6.66 -14.40 -3.17
N CYS A 86 7.83 -14.00 -3.69
CA CYS A 86 9.13 -14.39 -3.12
C CYS A 86 9.33 -13.88 -1.68
N VAL A 87 8.87 -12.66 -1.35
CA VAL A 87 8.88 -12.16 0.04
C VAL A 87 8.01 -13.03 0.93
N TYR A 88 6.81 -13.40 0.45
CA TYR A 88 5.90 -14.31 1.16
C TYR A 88 6.56 -15.68 1.40
N GLU A 89 7.08 -16.34 0.35
CA GLU A 89 7.73 -17.66 0.46
C GLU A 89 8.91 -17.65 1.41
N LEU A 90 9.77 -16.63 1.34
CA LEU A 90 10.92 -16.50 2.22
C LEU A 90 10.51 -16.29 3.69
N ALA A 91 9.44 -15.56 3.93
CA ALA A 91 8.92 -15.38 5.28
C ALA A 91 8.31 -16.70 5.82
N GLU A 92 7.60 -17.46 5.00
CA GLU A 92 7.12 -18.81 5.36
C GLU A 92 8.27 -19.77 5.67
N GLU A 93 9.30 -19.82 4.81
CA GLU A 93 10.48 -20.66 5.02
C GLU A 93 11.17 -20.36 6.36
N LYS A 94 11.24 -19.09 6.71
CA LYS A 94 11.81 -18.63 8.01
C LYS A 94 10.83 -18.72 9.18
N SER A 95 9.61 -19.20 8.97
CA SER A 95 8.55 -19.25 9.99
C SER A 95 8.26 -17.90 10.64
N ILE A 96 8.37 -16.82 9.88
CA ILE A 96 8.01 -15.47 10.32
C ILE A 96 6.50 -15.30 10.16
N PRO A 97 5.77 -14.79 11.16
CA PRO A 97 4.34 -14.49 11.04
C PRO A 97 4.05 -13.53 9.88
N ILE A 98 3.04 -13.86 9.07
CA ILE A 98 2.65 -13.09 7.90
C ILE A 98 1.21 -12.64 8.04
N TYR A 99 0.99 -11.34 7.88
CA TYR A 99 -0.32 -10.69 7.99
C TYR A 99 -0.61 -9.86 6.74
N GLU A 100 -1.90 -9.54 6.52
CA GLU A 100 -2.32 -8.65 5.45
C GLU A 100 -2.72 -7.27 6.01
N PRO A 101 -2.16 -6.17 5.45
CA PRO A 101 -2.34 -4.83 5.97
C PRO A 101 -3.61 -4.17 5.42
N TYR A 102 -4.79 -4.64 5.83
CA TYR A 102 -6.07 -4.01 5.49
C TYR A 102 -6.48 -2.94 6.50
N ALA A 103 -7.31 -1.99 6.08
CA ALA A 103 -7.84 -0.92 6.92
C ALA A 103 -8.38 -1.44 8.25
N GLY A 104 -7.95 -0.84 9.34
CA GLY A 104 -8.24 -1.26 10.71
C GLY A 104 -7.17 -2.15 11.35
N ALA A 105 -6.26 -2.75 10.60
CA ALA A 105 -5.15 -3.49 11.19
C ALA A 105 -4.21 -2.57 11.97
N GLN A 106 -3.68 -3.11 13.08
CA GLN A 106 -2.69 -2.42 13.90
C GLN A 106 -1.31 -3.03 13.68
N ILE A 107 -0.35 -2.22 13.27
CA ILE A 107 1.04 -2.62 13.04
C ILE A 107 1.93 -1.81 13.98
N GLY A 108 2.20 -2.35 15.16
CA GLY A 108 2.85 -1.58 16.21
C GLY A 108 2.06 -0.31 16.56
N PRO A 109 2.65 0.88 16.46
CA PRO A 109 1.94 2.12 16.73
C PRO A 109 1.05 2.60 15.56
N PHE A 110 1.10 1.93 14.41
CA PHE A 110 0.41 2.37 13.20
C PHE A 110 -0.95 1.70 13.04
N THR A 111 -1.94 2.49 12.65
CA THR A 111 -3.21 2.01 12.13
C THR A 111 -3.17 2.03 10.61
N VAL A 112 -3.57 0.94 9.96
CA VAL A 112 -3.77 0.90 8.51
C VAL A 112 -5.07 1.64 8.18
N LEU A 113 -5.00 2.65 7.30
CA LEU A 113 -6.15 3.44 6.88
C LEU A 113 -6.72 2.96 5.53
N SER A 114 -5.87 2.44 4.65
CA SER A 114 -6.21 1.98 3.30
C SER A 114 -5.16 0.96 2.83
N PRO A 115 -5.53 0.02 1.91
CA PRO A 115 -6.88 -0.24 1.40
C PRO A 115 -7.75 -1.04 2.37
N ASP A 116 -9.09 -0.94 2.24
CA ASP A 116 -9.96 -1.95 2.81
C ASP A 116 -9.94 -3.24 1.97
N LYS A 117 -10.29 -4.37 2.61
CA LYS A 117 -10.18 -5.70 1.97
C LYS A 117 -11.10 -5.82 0.75
N GLU A 118 -12.33 -5.32 0.84
CA GLU A 118 -13.32 -5.43 -0.23
C GLU A 118 -12.88 -4.65 -1.48
N TRP A 119 -12.47 -3.41 -1.30
CA TRP A 119 -11.96 -2.59 -2.39
C TRP A 119 -10.70 -3.17 -3.02
N TYR A 120 -9.76 -3.65 -2.18
CA TYR A 120 -8.54 -4.30 -2.66
C TYR A 120 -8.83 -5.50 -3.55
N ILE A 121 -9.65 -6.44 -3.06
CA ILE A 121 -9.89 -7.71 -3.74
C ILE A 121 -10.80 -7.52 -4.96
N ASN A 122 -11.90 -6.77 -4.81
CA ASN A 122 -12.94 -6.71 -5.85
C ASN A 122 -12.70 -5.61 -6.88
N THR A 123 -11.84 -4.63 -6.60
CA THR A 123 -11.60 -3.49 -7.50
C THR A 123 -10.15 -3.42 -7.93
N LEU A 124 -9.20 -3.35 -6.98
CA LEU A 124 -7.80 -3.09 -7.31
C LEU A 124 -7.13 -4.30 -7.97
N VAL A 125 -7.25 -5.49 -7.38
CA VAL A 125 -6.62 -6.71 -7.91
C VAL A 125 -7.07 -7.04 -9.34
N PRO A 126 -8.37 -6.95 -9.69
CA PRO A 126 -8.80 -7.11 -11.08
C PRO A 126 -8.23 -6.07 -12.05
N ASP A 127 -7.95 -4.85 -11.56
CA ASP A 127 -7.44 -3.73 -12.37
C ASP A 127 -5.90 -3.67 -12.43
N PHE A 128 -5.19 -4.55 -11.76
CA PHE A 128 -3.73 -4.61 -11.87
C PHE A 128 -3.29 -4.80 -13.33
N SER A 129 -2.36 -3.99 -13.79
CA SER A 129 -1.96 -3.83 -15.20
C SER A 129 -1.58 -5.14 -15.91
N LYS A 130 -1.26 -6.15 -15.13
CA LYS A 130 -0.85 -7.47 -15.62
C LYS A 130 -1.92 -8.54 -15.45
N THR A 131 -3.11 -8.20 -14.94
CA THR A 131 -4.24 -9.13 -14.81
C THR A 131 -5.17 -8.99 -16.01
N PRO A 132 -5.64 -10.08 -16.62
CA PRO A 132 -6.60 -10.01 -17.72
C PRO A 132 -8.00 -9.73 -17.18
N THR A 133 -8.52 -8.52 -17.37
CA THR A 133 -9.82 -8.10 -16.83
C THR A 133 -10.90 -7.92 -17.88
N LYS A 134 -12.16 -7.98 -17.40
CA LYS A 134 -13.34 -7.44 -18.08
C LYS A 134 -13.50 -5.96 -17.79
N ALA A 135 -13.62 -5.24 -18.87
CA ALA A 135 -14.03 -3.85 -19.04
C ALA A 135 -14.46 -3.05 -17.81
N LYS A 136 -13.80 -1.91 -17.68
CA LYS A 136 -14.25 -0.70 -17.00
C LYS A 136 -15.77 -0.52 -17.07
N LEU A 137 -16.45 -0.69 -15.95
CA LEU A 137 -17.78 -0.14 -15.74
C LEU A 137 -18.00 0.16 -14.25
N VAL A 138 -18.33 1.42 -14.00
CA VAL A 138 -18.83 1.97 -12.74
C VAL A 138 -17.79 2.56 -11.79
N ILE A 139 -17.25 3.71 -12.12
CA ILE A 139 -16.71 4.66 -11.14
C ILE A 139 -17.24 6.06 -11.48
N GLU A 140 -18.46 6.36 -11.10
CA GLU A 140 -19.02 7.73 -11.19
C GLU A 140 -19.99 8.05 -10.07
N LYS A 141 -19.67 7.82 -8.80
CA LYS A 141 -20.60 8.23 -7.73
C LYS A 141 -20.01 8.61 -6.37
N PHE A 142 -18.74 8.90 -6.21
CA PHE A 142 -18.21 9.23 -4.88
C PHE A 142 -17.31 10.49 -4.83
N VAL A 143 -17.69 11.56 -5.53
CA VAL A 143 -16.78 12.73 -5.64
C VAL A 143 -17.02 13.83 -4.59
N ASP A 144 -18.15 13.88 -3.91
CA ASP A 144 -18.57 15.10 -3.21
C ASP A 144 -18.24 15.25 -1.72
N SER A 145 -17.74 14.22 -1.02
CA SER A 145 -17.51 14.34 0.44
C SER A 145 -16.06 14.42 0.90
N LEU A 146 -15.10 14.42 -0.01
CA LEU A 146 -13.70 14.12 0.31
C LEU A 146 -12.71 15.21 -0.09
N GLU A 147 -13.20 16.36 -0.51
CA GLU A 147 -12.35 17.50 -0.87
C GLU A 147 -11.46 17.97 0.31
N SER A 148 -11.90 17.81 1.56
CA SER A 148 -11.19 18.40 2.69
C SER A 148 -9.89 17.68 3.08
N PHE A 149 -9.83 16.34 3.04
CA PHE A 149 -8.59 15.62 3.40
C PHE A 149 -7.61 15.60 2.24
N ALA A 150 -8.08 15.32 1.04
CA ALA A 150 -7.25 15.44 -0.16
C ALA A 150 -6.71 16.88 -0.31
N GLU A 151 -7.52 17.89 0.03
CA GLU A 151 -7.12 19.28 0.07
C GLU A 151 -6.09 19.54 1.18
N THR A 152 -6.22 18.91 2.34
CA THR A 152 -5.24 19.05 3.44
C THR A 152 -3.90 18.42 3.08
N VAL A 153 -3.91 17.21 2.50
CA VAL A 153 -2.67 16.56 2.01
C VAL A 153 -2.07 17.38 0.87
N LYS A 154 -2.89 17.87 -0.09
CA LYS A 154 -2.48 18.77 -1.16
C LYS A 154 -1.89 20.07 -0.63
N ASN A 155 -2.48 20.67 0.40
CA ASN A 155 -1.99 21.92 0.98
C ASN A 155 -0.66 21.72 1.70
N ILE A 156 -0.49 20.64 2.45
CA ILE A 156 0.79 20.27 3.07
C ILE A 156 1.87 20.08 1.98
N LEU A 157 1.54 19.42 0.87
CA LEU A 157 2.45 19.21 -0.25
C LEU A 157 2.73 20.51 -1.00
N ARG A 158 1.73 21.39 -1.21
CA ARG A 158 1.88 22.70 -1.84
C ARG A 158 2.76 23.63 -1.00
N GLU A 159 2.57 23.69 0.31
CA GLU A 159 3.42 24.48 1.21
C GLU A 159 4.87 24.00 1.20
N ALA A 160 5.11 22.68 1.07
CA ALA A 160 6.45 22.12 1.02
C ALA A 160 7.18 22.40 -0.31
N TRP A 161 6.47 22.58 -1.42
CA TRP A 161 7.06 22.58 -2.77
C TRP A 161 6.90 23.88 -3.55
N ASN A 162 6.16 24.87 -3.07
CA ASN A 162 5.97 26.17 -3.73
C ASN A 162 5.50 26.08 -5.21
N GLU A 163 4.79 25.02 -5.60
CA GLU A 163 4.34 24.82 -6.98
C GLU A 163 2.81 24.96 -7.13
N GLU A 164 2.40 25.87 -8.01
CA GLU A 164 1.01 26.25 -8.25
C GLU A 164 0.21 25.32 -9.19
N ASN A 165 0.80 24.28 -9.77
CA ASN A 165 0.17 23.49 -10.84
C ASN A 165 0.33 21.97 -10.66
N LEU A 166 -0.45 21.37 -9.75
CA LEU A 166 -0.67 19.93 -9.79
C LEU A 166 -1.86 19.61 -10.71
N PRO A 167 -1.72 18.68 -11.68
CA PRO A 167 -2.82 18.34 -12.57
C PRO A 167 -3.96 17.65 -11.82
N ASN A 168 -5.18 18.18 -11.96
CA ASN A 168 -6.35 17.75 -11.19
C ASN A 168 -6.95 16.39 -11.63
N ASN A 169 -6.43 15.74 -12.69
CA ASN A 169 -7.00 14.53 -13.28
C ASN A 169 -5.90 13.53 -13.65
N VAL A 170 -5.15 13.03 -12.69
CA VAL A 170 -4.19 11.97 -12.95
C VAL A 170 -4.73 10.65 -12.43
N GLU A 171 -4.94 9.70 -13.33
CA GLU A 171 -5.25 8.32 -12.96
C GLU A 171 -3.98 7.63 -12.45
N THR A 172 -4.04 7.16 -11.22
CA THR A 172 -3.02 6.32 -10.61
C THR A 172 -3.28 4.86 -10.98
N SER A 173 -2.23 4.06 -11.13
CA SER A 173 -2.39 2.62 -11.36
C SER A 173 -3.06 1.95 -10.16
N ALA A 174 -3.75 0.84 -10.41
CA ALA A 174 -4.36 0.07 -9.33
C ALA A 174 -3.32 -0.51 -8.37
N GLU A 175 -2.11 -0.82 -8.87
CA GLU A 175 -0.98 -1.23 -8.04
C GLU A 175 -0.58 -0.11 -7.07
N ASN A 176 -0.47 1.12 -7.53
CA ASN A 176 -0.14 2.27 -6.66
C ASN A 176 -1.29 2.59 -5.70
N ASP A 177 -2.55 2.56 -6.17
CA ASP A 177 -3.72 2.73 -5.31
C ASP A 177 -3.88 1.61 -4.27
N SER A 178 -3.20 0.46 -4.46
CA SER A 178 -3.12 -0.60 -3.45
C SER A 178 -2.12 -0.33 -2.32
N SER A 179 -1.43 0.81 -2.35
CA SER A 179 -0.47 1.20 -1.30
C SER A 179 -1.11 1.21 0.08
N VAL A 180 -0.42 0.60 1.02
CA VAL A 180 -0.79 0.61 2.43
C VAL A 180 -0.56 2.00 3.00
N ILE A 181 -1.63 2.67 3.38
CA ILE A 181 -1.57 3.98 4.05
C ILE A 181 -1.60 3.76 5.55
N LEU A 182 -0.58 4.26 6.22
CA LEU A 182 -0.37 4.08 7.66
C LEU A 182 -0.43 5.41 8.39
N TYR A 183 -1.11 5.43 9.52
CA TYR A 183 -1.13 6.56 10.44
C TYR A 183 -0.75 6.13 11.85
N ALA A 184 0.09 6.92 12.49
CA ALA A 184 0.37 6.80 13.92
C ALA A 184 0.32 8.16 14.60
N ASP A 185 -0.21 8.23 15.79
CA ASP A 185 -0.01 9.35 16.72
C ASP A 185 1.05 8.94 17.76
N ILE A 186 2.20 9.57 17.68
CA ILE A 186 3.30 9.34 18.62
C ILE A 186 3.57 10.63 19.39
N LEU A 187 3.19 10.66 20.66
CA LEU A 187 3.36 11.84 21.54
C LEU A 187 2.71 13.10 20.96
N ASN A 188 1.48 13.02 20.50
CA ASN A 188 0.73 14.10 19.83
C ASN A 188 1.40 14.60 18.53
N LYS A 189 2.13 13.71 17.86
CA LYS A 189 2.71 13.96 16.55
C LYS A 189 2.22 12.91 15.57
N GLY A 190 1.33 13.31 14.68
CA GLY A 190 0.81 12.44 13.64
C GLY A 190 1.89 12.17 12.59
N ILE A 191 2.07 10.88 12.26
CA ILE A 191 2.93 10.38 11.20
C ILE A 191 2.03 9.71 10.18
N LEU A 192 2.07 10.18 8.93
CA LEU A 192 1.33 9.61 7.81
C LEU A 192 2.32 9.05 6.77
N LEU A 193 2.21 7.75 6.47
CA LEU A 193 2.99 7.08 5.43
C LEU A 193 2.02 6.63 4.34
N THR A 194 2.27 7.02 3.10
CA THR A 194 1.30 6.90 2.01
C THR A 194 1.74 5.94 0.90
N GLY A 195 2.99 5.48 0.89
CA GLY A 195 3.53 4.72 -0.25
C GLY A 195 3.40 5.52 -1.55
N ASP A 196 2.95 4.85 -2.60
CA ASP A 196 2.73 5.43 -3.92
C ASP A 196 1.25 5.69 -4.22
N SER A 197 0.43 5.79 -3.18
CA SER A 197 -1.02 5.96 -3.26
C SER A 197 -1.42 7.17 -4.11
N GLY A 198 -2.48 7.01 -4.88
CA GLY A 198 -3.14 8.11 -5.58
C GLY A 198 -4.30 8.71 -4.80
N VAL A 199 -5.01 9.61 -5.48
CA VAL A 199 -6.14 10.34 -4.88
C VAL A 199 -7.22 9.39 -4.36
N LYS A 200 -7.53 8.29 -5.06
CA LYS A 200 -8.54 7.31 -4.63
C LYS A 200 -8.18 6.65 -3.31
N ALA A 201 -6.94 6.21 -3.16
CA ALA A 201 -6.47 5.56 -1.95
C ALA A 201 -6.41 6.53 -0.76
N LEU A 202 -5.96 7.77 -1.00
CA LEU A 202 -5.95 8.84 0.01
C LEU A 202 -7.38 9.18 0.46
N THR A 203 -8.32 9.22 -0.48
CA THR A 203 -9.73 9.42 -0.25
C THR A 203 -10.30 8.34 0.67
N LYS A 204 -10.04 7.07 0.36
CA LYS A 204 -10.44 5.94 1.19
C LYS A 204 -9.84 5.98 2.60
N ALA A 205 -8.58 6.39 2.70
CA ALA A 205 -7.92 6.56 3.99
C ALA A 205 -8.57 7.67 4.83
N ALA A 206 -8.99 8.76 4.20
CA ALA A 206 -9.70 9.85 4.85
C ALA A 206 -11.08 9.42 5.35
N GLU A 207 -11.86 8.73 4.50
CA GLU A 207 -13.16 8.15 4.89
C GLU A 207 -13.02 7.23 6.09
N TYR A 208 -12.01 6.35 6.06
CA TYR A 208 -11.74 5.46 7.18
C TYR A 208 -11.47 6.24 8.47
N ALA A 209 -10.59 7.24 8.39
CA ALA A 209 -10.22 8.07 9.54
C ALA A 209 -11.41 8.83 10.13
N GLU A 210 -12.22 9.46 9.28
CA GLU A 210 -13.41 10.19 9.69
C GLU A 210 -14.42 9.27 10.36
N ASN A 211 -14.73 8.13 9.75
CA ASN A 211 -15.68 7.15 10.27
C ASN A 211 -15.24 6.53 11.62
N HIS A 212 -13.94 6.57 11.94
CA HIS A 212 -13.39 6.05 13.19
C HIS A 212 -12.95 7.14 14.17
N GLY A 213 -13.29 8.41 13.88
CA GLY A 213 -13.00 9.55 14.77
C GLY A 213 -11.50 9.86 14.91
N LEU A 214 -10.68 9.47 13.95
CA LEU A 214 -9.25 9.80 13.94
C LEU A 214 -9.06 11.23 13.43
N GLN A 215 -8.61 12.13 14.31
CA GLN A 215 -8.39 13.55 13.96
C GLN A 215 -7.02 13.74 13.29
N ILE A 216 -6.83 13.14 12.13
CA ILE A 216 -5.54 13.14 11.42
C ILE A 216 -5.11 14.56 11.05
N GLN A 217 -6.02 15.40 10.61
CA GLN A 217 -5.75 16.72 10.05
C GLN A 217 -5.09 17.70 11.04
N GLU A 218 -5.41 17.59 12.33
CA GLU A 218 -4.92 18.53 13.34
C GLU A 218 -3.50 18.23 13.83
N TYR A 219 -3.06 16.97 13.70
CA TYR A 219 -1.85 16.48 14.39
C TYR A 219 -0.73 16.01 13.47
N ILE A 220 -0.90 16.00 12.13
CA ILE A 220 0.17 15.59 11.21
C ILE A 220 1.39 16.49 11.39
N ARG A 221 2.51 15.88 11.73
CA ARG A 221 3.84 16.50 11.82
C ARG A 221 4.83 15.93 10.81
N PHE A 222 4.53 14.77 10.28
CA PHE A 222 5.28 14.15 9.20
C PHE A 222 4.31 13.46 8.24
N ALA A 223 4.43 13.77 6.97
CA ALA A 223 3.74 13.05 5.90
C ALA A 223 4.78 12.63 4.85
N GLN A 224 4.76 11.38 4.47
CA GLN A 224 5.53 10.91 3.31
C GLN A 224 4.90 11.49 2.05
N VAL A 225 5.73 12.03 1.15
CA VAL A 225 5.28 12.46 -0.17
C VAL A 225 5.00 11.24 -1.02
N THR A 226 3.79 11.15 -1.58
CA THR A 226 3.37 10.01 -2.38
C THR A 226 4.22 9.84 -3.64
N HIS A 227 4.47 8.61 -4.05
CA HIS A 227 5.12 8.24 -5.30
C HIS A 227 6.39 9.04 -5.58
N HIS A 228 7.29 9.11 -4.60
CA HIS A 228 8.57 9.84 -4.70
C HIS A 228 8.44 11.30 -5.15
N GLY A 229 7.27 11.91 -4.96
CA GLY A 229 6.96 13.26 -5.43
C GLY A 229 6.59 13.35 -6.91
N SER A 230 6.16 12.26 -7.52
CA SER A 230 5.66 12.28 -8.90
C SER A 230 4.39 13.12 -9.00
N PRO A 231 4.30 14.11 -9.91
CA PRO A 231 3.10 14.92 -10.09
C PRO A 231 1.91 14.11 -10.65
N ARG A 232 2.10 12.83 -10.93
CA ARG A 232 1.05 11.95 -11.46
C ARG A 232 0.17 11.32 -10.38
N ASN A 233 0.51 11.47 -9.10
CA ASN A 233 -0.19 10.77 -8.02
C ASN A 233 -0.80 11.71 -6.96
N VAL A 234 -0.79 13.01 -7.21
CA VAL A 234 -1.31 14.03 -6.27
C VAL A 234 -2.30 14.94 -6.96
#